data_e06027521c7f55b7a4c178b5acb9d5a0
#
_entry.id   e06027521c7f55b7a4c178b5acb9d5a0
#
_cell.length_a   1.000
_cell.length_b   1.000
_cell.length_c   1.000
_cell.angle_alpha   90.00
_cell.angle_beta   90.00
_cell.angle_gamma   90.00
#
_symmetry.space_group_name_H-M   'P 1'
#
loop_
_entity.id
_entity.type
_entity.pdbx_description
1 polymer ?
#
loop_
_entity_poly.entity_id
_entity_poly.type
_entity_poly.pdbx_seq_one_letter_code
_entity_poly.pdbx_strand_id
1 'polypeptide(L)'
;NDTVIFLGDDNLHYEKFPDGTVKCIQDEIPFELPEGWEWTRLQAICEPITDGTHKTPTYSDEGFIFLSSKNVTSGHIDWDNIMYIPESLHNELYARLAPQKNDILLAKNGTTGVAAIVDRDCIFDIYVSLALLRIIGYIISPEYLLSTIASSTIQNYFNSSLKGIGVP
;
A
#
# COMPACT_ATOMS: atom_id res chain seq x y z
N ASN A 1 -3.18 -3.11 15.46
CA ASN A 1 -4.61 -2.84 15.17
C ASN A 1 -5.36 -4.15 15.15
N ASP A 2 -5.94 -4.51 16.31
CA ASP A 2 -6.56 -5.82 16.53
C ASP A 2 -8.06 -5.77 16.25
N THR A 3 -8.47 -5.22 15.09
CA THR A 3 -9.86 -5.30 14.65
C THR A 3 -10.12 -6.69 14.06
N VAL A 4 -11.27 -7.26 14.35
CA VAL A 4 -11.70 -8.56 13.84
C VAL A 4 -13.00 -8.39 13.08
N ILE A 5 -13.02 -8.85 11.83
CA ILE A 5 -14.25 -8.93 11.04
C ILE A 5 -14.87 -10.31 11.26
N PHE A 6 -16.17 -10.37 11.51
CA PHE A 6 -16.90 -11.62 11.74
C PHE A 6 -18.31 -11.56 11.16
N LEU A 7 -18.88 -12.73 10.90
CA LEU A 7 -20.28 -12.89 10.48
C LEU A 7 -21.16 -13.01 11.71
N GLY A 8 -22.19 -12.18 11.82
CA GLY A 8 -23.19 -12.24 12.89
C GLY A 8 -24.23 -13.35 12.67
N ASP A 9 -25.04 -13.62 13.67
CA ASP A 9 -26.13 -14.62 13.60
C ASP A 9 -27.23 -14.24 12.57
N ASP A 10 -27.27 -12.97 12.19
CA ASP A 10 -28.14 -12.40 11.16
C ASP A 10 -27.55 -12.45 9.75
N ASN A 11 -26.39 -13.11 9.57
CA ASN A 11 -25.63 -13.18 8.34
C ASN A 11 -25.11 -11.81 7.81
N LEU A 12 -25.00 -10.80 8.67
CA LEU A 12 -24.34 -9.55 8.32
C LEU A 12 -22.90 -9.51 8.84
N HIS A 13 -22.04 -8.79 8.14
CA HIS A 13 -20.64 -8.62 8.56
C HIS A 13 -20.48 -7.47 9.55
N TYR A 14 -19.71 -7.73 10.59
CA TYR A 14 -19.41 -6.80 11.66
C TYR A 14 -17.91 -6.68 11.88
N GLU A 15 -17.46 -5.51 12.26
CA GLU A 15 -16.09 -5.26 12.70
C GLU A 15 -16.09 -4.95 14.20
N LYS A 16 -15.31 -5.72 14.96
CA LYS A 16 -15.09 -5.49 16.39
C LYS A 16 -13.75 -4.80 16.59
N PHE A 17 -13.78 -3.70 17.32
CA PHE A 17 -12.62 -2.88 17.63
C PHE A 17 -12.00 -3.27 18.99
N PRO A 18 -10.72 -2.89 19.26
CA PRO A 18 -10.02 -3.21 20.51
C PRO A 18 -10.73 -2.68 21.78
N ASP A 19 -11.47 -1.58 21.68
CA ASP A 19 -12.26 -1.01 22.77
C ASP A 19 -13.57 -1.77 23.04
N GLY A 20 -13.83 -2.83 22.27
CA GLY A 20 -15.03 -3.67 22.37
C GLY A 20 -16.22 -3.15 21.57
N THR A 21 -16.14 -2.00 20.92
CA THR A 21 -17.19 -1.51 20.03
C THR A 21 -17.36 -2.42 18.81
N VAL A 22 -18.61 -2.54 18.33
CA VAL A 22 -18.95 -3.35 17.15
C VAL A 22 -19.70 -2.48 16.17
N LYS A 23 -19.27 -2.50 14.89
CA LYS A 23 -19.90 -1.76 13.79
C LYS A 23 -20.34 -2.75 12.71
N CYS A 24 -21.57 -2.61 12.22
CA CYS A 24 -21.98 -3.31 10.99
C CYS A 24 -21.24 -2.71 9.79
N ILE A 25 -20.61 -3.56 8.99
CA ILE A 25 -19.83 -3.20 7.80
C ILE A 25 -20.37 -3.86 6.53
N GLN A 26 -21.63 -4.32 6.56
CA GLN A 26 -22.21 -5.03 5.41
C GLN A 26 -22.17 -4.20 4.13
N ASP A 27 -22.31 -2.88 4.23
CA ASP A 27 -22.23 -1.98 3.07
C ASP A 27 -20.80 -1.86 2.48
N GLU A 28 -19.79 -2.29 3.23
CA GLU A 28 -18.39 -2.32 2.79
C GLU A 28 -18.02 -3.65 2.12
N ILE A 29 -18.83 -4.70 2.27
CA ILE A 29 -18.57 -6.05 1.76
C ILE A 29 -19.00 -6.15 0.30
N PRO A 30 -18.06 -6.35 -0.65
CA PRO A 30 -18.39 -6.30 -2.07
C PRO A 30 -19.04 -7.57 -2.62
N PHE A 31 -18.84 -8.72 -1.98
CA PHE A 31 -19.37 -10.03 -2.38
C PHE A 31 -19.22 -11.06 -1.25
N GLU A 32 -19.92 -12.19 -1.38
CA GLU A 32 -19.80 -13.30 -0.45
C GLU A 32 -18.50 -14.07 -0.68
N LEU A 33 -17.86 -14.50 0.39
CA LEU A 33 -16.63 -15.30 0.32
C LEU A 33 -16.95 -16.79 0.28
N PRO A 34 -16.11 -17.61 -0.40
CA PRO A 34 -16.17 -19.07 -0.28
C PRO A 34 -15.88 -19.53 1.15
N GLU A 35 -16.28 -20.76 1.48
CA GLU A 35 -15.97 -21.40 2.76
C GLU A 35 -14.45 -21.41 3.02
N GLY A 36 -14.06 -21.05 4.23
CA GLY A 36 -12.66 -20.97 4.66
C GLY A 36 -11.96 -19.66 4.34
N TRP A 37 -12.68 -18.68 3.78
CA TRP A 37 -12.18 -17.33 3.53
C TRP A 37 -12.81 -16.32 4.48
N GLU A 38 -12.03 -15.32 4.87
CA GLU A 38 -12.47 -14.25 5.76
C GLU A 38 -12.04 -12.88 5.22
N TRP A 39 -12.86 -11.87 5.50
CA TRP A 39 -12.48 -10.48 5.25
C TRP A 39 -11.52 -10.00 6.34
N THR A 40 -10.54 -9.18 5.94
CA THR A 40 -9.63 -8.53 6.88
C THR A 40 -9.31 -7.11 6.43
N ARG A 41 -8.84 -6.29 7.34
CA ARG A 41 -8.32 -4.95 7.03
C ARG A 41 -6.84 -5.04 6.65
N LEU A 42 -6.40 -4.18 5.72
CA LEU A 42 -4.98 -4.07 5.39
C LEU A 42 -4.11 -3.80 6.64
N GLN A 43 -4.63 -3.01 7.58
CA GLN A 43 -3.94 -2.69 8.84
C GLN A 43 -3.72 -3.90 9.76
N ALA A 44 -4.48 -4.98 9.57
CA ALA A 44 -4.29 -6.21 10.33
C ALA A 44 -3.21 -7.11 9.73
N ILE A 45 -2.87 -6.92 8.47
CA ILE A 45 -1.90 -7.76 7.74
C ILE A 45 -0.66 -6.99 7.26
N CYS A 46 -0.65 -5.67 7.36
CA CYS A 46 0.48 -4.82 6.94
C CYS A 46 0.89 -3.83 8.03
N GLU A 47 2.20 -3.76 8.31
CA GLU A 47 2.82 -2.78 9.19
C GLU A 47 4.29 -2.56 8.78
N PRO A 48 4.71 -1.32 8.43
CA PRO A 48 3.89 -0.13 8.32
C PRO A 48 3.04 -0.07 7.04
N ILE A 49 1.98 0.76 7.10
CA ILE A 49 1.30 1.33 5.93
C ILE A 49 1.60 2.82 5.99
N THR A 50 2.48 3.30 5.13
CA THR A 50 2.97 4.69 5.16
C THR A 50 3.37 5.16 3.77
N ASP A 51 3.71 6.43 3.64
CA ASP A 51 4.18 7.00 2.38
C ASP A 51 5.62 7.55 2.49
N GLY A 52 6.17 7.96 1.36
CA GLY A 52 7.48 8.57 1.27
C GLY A 52 7.53 10.01 1.79
N THR A 53 8.62 10.71 1.47
CA THR A 53 8.78 12.11 1.89
C THR A 53 7.81 13.04 1.18
N HIS A 54 7.24 13.99 1.93
CA HIS A 54 6.37 15.05 1.40
C HIS A 54 7.16 16.27 0.87
N LYS A 55 8.43 16.37 1.23
CA LYS A 55 9.29 17.43 0.69
C LYS A 55 9.81 17.04 -0.68
N THR A 56 9.68 17.91 -1.66
CA THR A 56 10.31 17.72 -2.96
C THR A 56 11.82 17.61 -2.76
N PRO A 57 12.45 16.49 -3.17
CA PRO A 57 13.87 16.31 -2.96
C PRO A 57 14.71 17.21 -3.89
N THR A 58 15.89 17.53 -3.46
CA THR A 58 16.94 18.00 -4.37
C THR A 58 17.57 16.77 -4.99
N TYR A 59 17.45 16.62 -6.32
CA TYR A 59 18.06 15.52 -7.04
C TYR A 59 19.56 15.76 -7.27
N SER A 60 20.27 14.67 -7.46
CA SER A 60 21.71 14.64 -7.79
C SER A 60 21.95 13.71 -8.98
N ASP A 61 23.10 13.86 -9.65
CA ASP A 61 23.46 13.01 -10.79
C ASP A 61 23.86 11.60 -10.34
N GLU A 62 24.28 11.45 -9.10
CA GLU A 62 24.65 10.19 -8.45
C GLU A 62 24.27 10.20 -6.97
N GLY A 63 24.24 9.04 -6.33
CA GLY A 63 23.91 8.89 -4.92
C GLY A 63 22.98 7.72 -4.63
N PHE A 64 21.96 7.96 -3.83
CA PHE A 64 20.98 6.93 -3.43
C PHE A 64 19.75 6.95 -4.32
N ILE A 65 19.26 5.77 -4.67
CA ILE A 65 18.07 5.59 -5.51
C ILE A 65 16.85 6.24 -4.84
N PHE A 66 16.09 6.97 -5.65
CA PHE A 66 14.84 7.61 -5.20
C PHE A 66 13.70 7.31 -6.19
N LEU A 67 12.67 6.63 -5.69
CA LEU A 67 11.52 6.21 -6.49
C LEU A 67 10.29 7.08 -6.24
N SER A 68 9.49 7.21 -7.28
CA SER A 68 8.19 7.88 -7.26
C SER A 68 7.13 7.04 -7.98
N SER A 69 5.89 7.51 -8.04
CA SER A 69 4.82 6.82 -8.79
C SER A 69 5.15 6.61 -10.26
N LYS A 70 6.05 7.40 -10.84
CA LYS A 70 6.52 7.21 -12.22
C LYS A 70 7.24 5.87 -12.42
N ASN A 71 7.85 5.34 -11.37
CA ASN A 71 8.58 4.08 -11.40
C ASN A 71 7.66 2.85 -11.26
N VAL A 72 6.34 3.03 -11.01
CA VAL A 72 5.39 1.92 -10.76
C VAL A 72 4.21 1.94 -11.75
N THR A 73 4.36 2.60 -12.88
CA THR A 73 3.25 2.84 -13.83
C THR A 73 2.72 1.59 -14.53
N SER A 74 3.53 0.55 -14.62
CA SER A 74 3.22 -0.69 -15.37
C SER A 74 3.02 -1.92 -14.48
N GLY A 75 2.90 -1.75 -13.15
CA GLY A 75 2.70 -2.85 -12.20
C GLY A 75 4.00 -3.58 -11.80
N HIS A 76 5.14 -3.08 -12.25
CA HIS A 76 6.48 -3.47 -11.82
C HIS A 76 7.30 -2.22 -11.54
N ILE A 77 8.44 -2.36 -10.89
CA ILE A 77 9.33 -1.22 -10.61
C ILE A 77 10.28 -1.02 -11.79
N ASP A 78 10.22 0.16 -12.39
CA ASP A 78 11.19 0.60 -13.39
C ASP A 78 12.46 1.06 -12.67
N TRP A 79 13.46 0.20 -12.67
CA TRP A 79 14.78 0.47 -12.09
C TRP A 79 15.75 1.10 -13.07
N ASP A 80 15.37 1.27 -14.31
CA ASP A 80 16.25 1.85 -15.35
C ASP A 80 16.12 3.37 -15.43
N ASN A 81 14.92 3.90 -15.09
CA ASN A 81 14.62 5.33 -15.11
C ASN A 81 14.52 5.91 -13.70
N ILE A 82 15.56 5.70 -12.91
CA ILE A 82 15.61 6.15 -11.51
C ILE A 82 16.17 7.57 -11.38
N MET A 83 15.83 8.21 -10.28
CA MET A 83 16.43 9.45 -9.82
C MET A 83 17.37 9.16 -8.64
N TYR A 84 18.30 10.08 -8.39
CA TYR A 84 19.19 9.98 -7.23
C TYR A 84 19.03 11.17 -6.31
N ILE A 85 19.28 10.91 -5.01
CA ILE A 85 19.34 11.92 -3.97
C ILE A 85 20.68 11.87 -3.24
N PRO A 86 21.16 13.00 -2.67
CA PRO A 86 22.40 13.04 -1.93
C PRO A 86 22.30 12.25 -0.61
N GLU A 87 23.45 11.76 -0.14
CA GLU A 87 23.58 10.97 1.08
C GLU A 87 22.95 11.63 2.32
N SER A 88 23.10 12.95 2.47
CA SER A 88 22.53 13.66 3.60
C SER A 88 21.01 13.55 3.67
N LEU A 89 20.32 13.62 2.52
CA LEU A 89 18.87 13.44 2.45
C LEU A 89 18.49 11.98 2.64
N HIS A 90 19.23 11.05 2.00
CA HIS A 90 19.02 9.61 2.20
C HIS A 90 19.05 9.25 3.70
N ASN A 91 20.07 9.69 4.43
CA ASN A 91 20.22 9.37 5.85
C ASN A 91 19.01 9.85 6.68
N GLU A 92 18.44 11.02 6.36
CA GLU A 92 17.22 11.52 7.00
C GLU A 92 16.00 10.63 6.67
N LEU A 93 15.81 10.30 5.40
CA LEU A 93 14.62 9.58 4.92
C LEU A 93 14.65 8.11 5.34
N TYR A 94 15.78 7.46 5.16
CA TYR A 94 15.95 6.03 5.44
C TYR A 94 15.86 5.70 6.93
N ALA A 95 16.26 6.64 7.81
CA ALA A 95 16.06 6.50 9.24
C ALA A 95 14.58 6.47 9.63
N ARG A 96 13.71 7.13 8.86
CA ARG A 96 12.25 7.13 9.08
C ARG A 96 11.58 5.91 8.45
N LEU A 97 11.98 5.58 7.23
CA LEU A 97 11.41 4.50 6.44
C LEU A 97 12.49 3.87 5.57
N ALA A 98 12.82 2.63 5.87
CA ALA A 98 13.74 1.81 5.09
C ALA A 98 12.94 0.79 4.26
N PRO A 99 12.66 1.05 2.96
CA PRO A 99 11.99 0.08 2.11
C PRO A 99 12.81 -1.20 1.96
N GLN A 100 12.13 -2.34 1.82
CA GLN A 100 12.75 -3.66 1.79
C GLN A 100 12.18 -4.49 0.64
N LYS A 101 12.93 -5.53 0.26
CA LYS A 101 12.43 -6.55 -0.65
C LYS A 101 11.12 -7.15 -0.11
N ASN A 102 10.17 -7.39 -1.00
CA ASN A 102 8.80 -7.85 -0.75
C ASN A 102 7.85 -6.80 -0.17
N ASP A 103 8.29 -5.57 0.09
CA ASP A 103 7.34 -4.47 0.29
C ASP A 103 6.52 -4.24 -0.98
N ILE A 104 5.30 -3.77 -0.83
CA ILE A 104 4.48 -3.34 -1.96
C ILE A 104 4.49 -1.82 -2.02
N LEU A 105 4.83 -1.28 -3.18
CA LEU A 105 4.72 0.14 -3.48
C LEU A 105 3.45 0.39 -4.27
N LEU A 106 2.57 1.24 -3.73
CA LEU A 106 1.28 1.60 -4.33
C LEU A 106 1.32 3.05 -4.78
N ALA A 107 1.09 3.30 -6.07
CA ALA A 107 0.99 4.65 -6.62
C ALA A 107 -0.29 5.35 -6.14
N LYS A 108 -0.12 6.52 -5.50
CA LYS A 108 -1.22 7.36 -5.00
C LYS A 108 -1.58 8.50 -5.97
N ASN A 109 -0.65 8.92 -6.80
CA ASN A 109 -0.80 10.01 -7.75
C ASN A 109 -0.40 9.56 -9.17
N GLY A 110 -1.00 10.15 -10.18
CA GLY A 110 -0.80 9.77 -11.58
C GLY A 110 -1.57 8.50 -11.91
N THR A 111 -0.91 7.36 -11.97
CA THR A 111 -1.51 6.02 -12.16
C THR A 111 -2.01 5.45 -10.82
N THR A 112 -2.91 6.18 -10.14
CA THR A 112 -3.42 5.79 -8.83
C THR A 112 -3.97 4.37 -8.84
N GLY A 113 -3.60 3.60 -7.81
CA GLY A 113 -4.03 2.21 -7.65
C GLY A 113 -3.10 1.18 -8.31
N VAL A 114 -2.14 1.60 -9.13
CA VAL A 114 -1.11 0.68 -9.65
C VAL A 114 -0.12 0.38 -8.53
N ALA A 115 0.19 -0.90 -8.36
CA ALA A 115 1.14 -1.36 -7.33
C ALA A 115 2.20 -2.27 -7.93
N ALA A 116 3.34 -2.37 -7.25
CA ALA A 116 4.42 -3.28 -7.59
C ALA A 116 5.09 -3.83 -6.34
N ILE A 117 5.61 -5.05 -6.43
CA ILE A 117 6.44 -5.66 -5.37
C ILE A 117 7.88 -5.18 -5.54
N VAL A 118 8.55 -4.84 -4.45
CA VAL A 118 9.98 -4.61 -4.43
C VAL A 118 10.70 -5.95 -4.65
N ASP A 119 11.18 -6.16 -5.86
CA ASP A 119 11.77 -7.41 -6.35
C ASP A 119 13.27 -7.53 -6.09
N ARG A 120 13.92 -6.42 -5.69
CA ARG A 120 15.38 -6.33 -5.47
C ARG A 120 15.71 -6.09 -4.01
N ASP A 121 16.83 -6.64 -3.58
CA ASP A 121 17.45 -6.32 -2.30
C ASP A 121 18.45 -5.19 -2.52
N CYS A 122 17.97 -3.95 -2.43
CA CYS A 122 18.76 -2.74 -2.62
C CYS A 122 18.28 -1.62 -1.69
N ILE A 123 19.15 -0.62 -1.51
CA ILE A 123 18.85 0.56 -0.68
C ILE A 123 18.25 1.63 -1.57
N PHE A 124 17.09 2.16 -1.17
CA PHE A 124 16.40 3.24 -1.87
C PHE A 124 15.43 3.98 -0.95
N ASP A 125 15.00 5.15 -1.37
CA ASP A 125 13.99 5.97 -0.72
C ASP A 125 12.79 6.20 -1.64
N ILE A 126 11.66 6.63 -1.09
CA ILE A 126 10.44 6.86 -1.85
C ILE A 126 9.85 8.24 -1.62
N TYR A 127 9.17 8.75 -2.66
CA TYR A 127 8.42 9.99 -2.63
C TYR A 127 6.99 9.77 -2.14
N VAL A 128 6.35 10.83 -1.63
CA VAL A 128 4.95 10.82 -1.15
C VAL A 128 3.94 10.29 -2.16
N SER A 129 4.25 10.29 -3.44
CA SER A 129 3.41 9.70 -4.49
C SER A 129 3.30 8.18 -4.44
N LEU A 130 4.12 7.52 -3.60
CA LEU A 130 4.08 6.09 -3.31
C LEU A 130 3.67 5.86 -1.85
N ALA A 131 2.73 4.94 -1.63
CA ALA A 131 2.51 4.31 -0.34
C ALA A 131 3.30 3.00 -0.29
N LEU A 132 3.84 2.68 0.87
CA LEU A 132 4.51 1.42 1.18
C LEU A 132 3.62 0.58 2.08
N LEU A 133 3.42 -0.67 1.70
CA LEU A 133 2.69 -1.69 2.46
C LEU A 133 3.68 -2.82 2.75
N ARG A 134 3.98 -3.06 4.02
CA ARG A 134 4.81 -4.19 4.44
C ARG A 134 3.97 -5.25 5.12
N ILE A 135 3.97 -6.45 4.58
CA ILE A 135 3.24 -7.58 5.13
C ILE A 135 3.86 -8.01 6.45
N ILE A 136 3.05 -8.22 7.47
CA ILE A 136 3.47 -8.69 8.79
C ILE A 136 3.81 -10.18 8.68
N GLY A 137 5.08 -10.53 8.91
CA GLY A 137 5.51 -11.92 8.86
C GLY A 137 5.22 -12.59 7.51
N TYR A 138 4.64 -13.79 7.55
CA TYR A 138 4.28 -14.57 6.37
C TYR A 138 2.77 -14.88 6.32
N ILE A 139 1.93 -13.96 6.81
CA ILE A 139 0.48 -14.16 6.89
C ILE A 139 -0.13 -14.39 5.50
N ILE A 140 0.32 -13.60 4.51
CA ILE A 140 -0.03 -13.77 3.10
C ILE A 140 1.21 -13.56 2.23
N SER A 141 1.17 -14.01 0.96
CA SER A 141 2.26 -13.70 0.03
C SER A 141 2.12 -12.29 -0.55
N PRO A 142 3.23 -11.62 -0.90
CA PRO A 142 3.21 -10.34 -1.60
C PRO A 142 2.45 -10.40 -2.92
N GLU A 143 2.56 -11.52 -3.66
CA GLU A 143 1.89 -11.73 -4.94
C GLU A 143 0.36 -11.80 -4.77
N TYR A 144 -0.10 -12.43 -3.67
CA TYR A 144 -1.52 -12.47 -3.36
C TYR A 144 -2.06 -11.06 -3.08
N LEU A 145 -1.38 -10.30 -2.23
CA LEU A 145 -1.79 -8.92 -1.93
C LEU A 145 -1.74 -8.05 -3.18
N LEU A 146 -0.70 -8.17 -4.01
CA LEU A 146 -0.61 -7.46 -5.28
C LEU A 146 -1.78 -7.79 -6.20
N SER A 147 -2.12 -9.08 -6.34
CA SER A 147 -3.27 -9.53 -7.15
C SER A 147 -4.59 -9.00 -6.61
N THR A 148 -4.74 -8.96 -5.29
CA THR A 148 -5.92 -8.38 -4.62
C THR A 148 -6.04 -6.88 -4.93
N ILE A 149 -4.95 -6.12 -4.79
CA ILE A 149 -4.91 -4.69 -5.13
C ILE A 149 -5.26 -4.47 -6.61
N ALA A 150 -4.77 -5.31 -7.51
CA ALA A 150 -5.02 -5.22 -8.96
C ALA A 150 -6.43 -5.68 -9.36
N SER A 151 -7.19 -6.31 -8.46
CA SER A 151 -8.55 -6.79 -8.78
C SER A 151 -9.48 -5.64 -9.16
N SER A 152 -10.46 -5.92 -10.02
CA SER A 152 -11.45 -4.92 -10.45
C SER A 152 -12.24 -4.33 -9.28
N THR A 153 -12.51 -5.12 -8.24
CA THR A 153 -13.20 -4.68 -7.03
C THR A 153 -12.43 -3.58 -6.33
N ILE A 154 -11.14 -3.79 -6.05
CA ILE A 154 -10.29 -2.79 -5.36
C ILE A 154 -10.01 -1.59 -6.27
N GLN A 155 -9.78 -1.81 -7.56
CA GLN A 155 -9.59 -0.71 -8.53
C GLN A 155 -10.84 0.16 -8.64
N ASN A 156 -12.04 -0.42 -8.64
CA ASN A 156 -13.29 0.34 -8.61
C ASN A 156 -13.45 1.15 -7.31
N TYR A 157 -13.03 0.59 -6.17
CA TYR A 157 -13.03 1.30 -4.90
C TYR A 157 -12.09 2.52 -4.94
N PHE A 158 -10.86 2.37 -5.42
CA PHE A 158 -9.95 3.50 -5.61
C PHE A 158 -10.55 4.57 -6.53
N ASN A 159 -11.08 4.18 -7.67
CA ASN A 159 -11.69 5.11 -8.63
C ASN A 159 -12.91 5.86 -8.06
N SER A 160 -13.73 5.20 -7.25
CA SER A 160 -14.89 5.83 -6.60
C SER A 160 -14.46 6.82 -5.52
N SER A 161 -13.43 6.49 -4.74
CA SER A 161 -12.89 7.34 -3.69
C SER A 161 -12.22 8.60 -4.25
N LEU A 162 -11.59 8.52 -5.42
CA LEU A 162 -10.98 9.66 -6.10
C LEU A 162 -11.99 10.67 -6.63
N LYS A 163 -13.18 10.23 -7.03
CA LYS A 163 -14.25 11.13 -7.55
C LYS A 163 -14.80 12.07 -6.47
N GLY A 164 -14.59 11.78 -5.20
CA GLY A 164 -14.98 12.64 -4.08
C GLY A 164 -13.97 13.74 -3.72
N ILE A 165 -12.76 13.66 -4.27
CA ILE A 165 -11.71 14.67 -4.10
C ILE A 165 -11.61 15.41 -5.43
N GLY A 166 -12.29 16.55 -5.54
CA GLY A 166 -12.28 17.35 -6.76
C GLY A 166 -10.84 17.59 -7.22
N VAL A 167 -10.49 16.94 -8.33
CA VAL A 167 -9.33 17.34 -9.14
C VAL A 167 -9.88 18.37 -10.13
N PRO A 168 -9.34 19.58 -10.14
CA PRO A 168 -9.72 20.58 -11.10
C PRO A 168 -9.35 20.17 -12.53
#